data_5780738244ed402b96640dae44ebbf41
#
_entry.id   5780738244ed402b96640dae44ebbf41
#
_cell.length_a   1.000
_cell.length_b   1.000
_cell.length_c   1.000
_cell.angle_alpha   90.00
_cell.angle_beta   90.00
_cell.angle_gamma   90.00
#
_symmetry.space_group_name_H-M   'P 1'
#
loop_
_entity.id
_entity.type
_entity.pdbx_description
1 polymer ?
#
loop_
_entity_poly.entity_id
_entity_poly.type
_entity_poly.pdbx_seq_one_letter_code
_entity_poly.pdbx_strand_id
1 'polypeptide(L)'
;MLDVDLHSHSTHSDGILLPAVLARRAFEQGVKLFALTDHDELSGLAEAREVCESLGVRFVSGVEISVTWGEETLHIVGLNINPQHPSIAAGLGLIRKGRGERAKRIAEQLDKAGIEGTLAGAQRYASNPQLVSRAHFARFLVERGHAKNTQAVFKRYLIAGKPGFVEHQWASLAQAVNWIDEAGGVSVIAHPGRYQLSPTLRERLLAEFCDLGGTAIEVVTGSHTVDQYAIWGRHAKRFGLKASAGSDFHGPQESYLDIGRLPNLPEGLIPVWNSF
;
A
#
# COMPACT_ATOMS: atom_id res chain seq x y z
N MET A 1 5.76 -16.11 15.36
CA MET A 1 5.13 -15.17 14.40
C MET A 1 5.10 -13.80 15.02
N LEU A 2 5.18 -12.76 14.22
CA LEU A 2 5.16 -11.38 14.66
C LEU A 2 3.75 -11.01 15.14
N ASP A 3 3.66 -10.30 16.28
CA ASP A 3 2.40 -9.72 16.77
C ASP A 3 2.20 -8.26 16.33
N VAL A 4 2.84 -7.89 15.20
CA VAL A 4 2.84 -6.57 14.58
C VAL A 4 2.45 -6.71 13.11
N ASP A 5 1.54 -5.85 12.64
CA ASP A 5 1.20 -5.71 11.22
C ASP A 5 0.97 -4.23 10.89
N LEU A 6 1.88 -3.65 10.10
CA LEU A 6 1.92 -2.22 9.82
C LEU A 6 1.57 -1.86 8.39
N HIS A 7 0.96 -2.79 7.63
CA HIS A 7 0.54 -2.54 6.25
C HIS A 7 -0.70 -3.36 5.91
N SER A 8 -1.83 -2.67 5.78
CA SER A 8 -3.11 -3.30 5.47
C SER A 8 -4.09 -2.32 4.82
N HIS A 9 -5.04 -2.85 4.04
CA HIS A 9 -6.00 -2.07 3.26
C HIS A 9 -7.43 -2.44 3.59
N SER A 10 -8.27 -1.41 3.69
CA SER A 10 -9.70 -1.53 3.91
C SER A 10 -10.52 -1.18 2.66
N THR A 11 -11.84 -1.24 2.78
CA THR A 11 -12.77 -0.77 1.74
C THR A 11 -12.65 0.73 1.45
N HIS A 12 -11.93 1.49 2.27
CA HIS A 12 -11.68 2.92 2.02
C HIS A 12 -10.65 3.15 0.90
N SER A 13 -9.86 2.13 0.55
CA SER A 13 -9.06 2.11 -0.68
C SER A 13 -9.46 0.93 -1.56
N ASP A 14 -8.72 -0.15 -1.56
CA ASP A 14 -8.96 -1.33 -2.38
C ASP A 14 -8.87 -2.66 -1.63
N GLY A 15 -8.90 -2.65 -0.31
CA GLY A 15 -9.24 -3.81 0.48
C GLY A 15 -10.72 -4.20 0.36
N ILE A 16 -11.09 -5.37 0.87
CA ILE A 16 -12.48 -5.87 0.80
C ILE A 16 -13.18 -5.90 2.16
N LEU A 17 -12.48 -5.60 3.25
CA LEU A 17 -13.05 -5.54 4.59
C LEU A 17 -13.21 -4.08 5.05
N LEU A 18 -14.30 -3.80 5.77
CA LEU A 18 -14.46 -2.51 6.45
C LEU A 18 -13.35 -2.31 7.47
N PRO A 19 -12.95 -1.06 7.78
CA PRO A 19 -11.89 -0.78 8.75
C PRO A 19 -12.11 -1.46 10.11
N ALA A 20 -13.34 -1.44 10.63
CA ALA A 20 -13.70 -2.11 11.87
C ALA A 20 -13.56 -3.63 11.81
N VAL A 21 -13.92 -4.24 10.68
CA VAL A 21 -13.80 -5.71 10.48
C VAL A 21 -12.33 -6.10 10.38
N LEU A 22 -11.54 -5.28 9.70
CA LEU A 22 -10.10 -5.47 9.54
C LEU A 22 -9.37 -5.39 10.89
N ALA A 23 -9.68 -4.37 11.71
CA ALA A 23 -9.13 -4.20 13.06
C ALA A 23 -9.49 -5.39 13.98
N ARG A 24 -10.75 -5.86 13.93
CA ARG A 24 -11.18 -7.05 14.67
C ARG A 24 -10.43 -8.30 14.22
N ARG A 25 -10.25 -8.48 12.90
CA ARG A 25 -9.46 -9.58 12.35
C ARG A 25 -8.02 -9.56 12.86
N ALA A 26 -7.39 -8.38 12.90
CA ALA A 26 -6.04 -8.24 13.45
C ALA A 26 -5.96 -8.73 14.91
N PHE A 27 -6.91 -8.32 15.75
CA PHE A 27 -7.04 -8.81 17.12
C PHE A 27 -7.22 -10.33 17.21
N GLU A 28 -8.14 -10.90 16.43
CA GLU A 28 -8.43 -12.36 16.40
C GLU A 28 -7.23 -13.19 15.94
N GLN A 29 -6.35 -12.61 15.11
CA GLN A 29 -5.10 -13.20 14.68
C GLN A 29 -3.92 -12.96 15.66
N GLY A 30 -4.16 -12.30 16.78
CA GLY A 30 -3.17 -12.08 17.84
C GLY A 30 -2.23 -10.89 17.62
N VAL A 31 -2.58 -9.99 16.69
CA VAL A 31 -1.83 -8.75 16.46
C VAL A 31 -2.04 -7.81 17.63
N LYS A 32 -0.94 -7.26 18.18
CA LYS A 32 -0.94 -6.29 19.28
C LYS A 32 -0.63 -4.87 18.82
N LEU A 33 0.05 -4.73 17.67
CA LEU A 33 0.35 -3.45 17.05
C LEU A 33 -0.09 -3.48 15.59
N PHE A 34 -1.08 -2.66 15.26
CA PHE A 34 -1.75 -2.67 13.96
C PHE A 34 -1.77 -1.29 13.32
N ALA A 35 -1.49 -1.21 12.01
CA ALA A 35 -1.71 0.00 11.22
C ALA A 35 -2.70 -0.26 10.07
N LEU A 36 -3.61 0.67 9.86
CA LEU A 36 -4.36 0.80 8.61
C LEU A 36 -3.63 1.80 7.72
N THR A 37 -3.37 1.41 6.47
CA THR A 37 -2.53 2.15 5.52
C THR A 37 -3.18 2.23 4.14
N ASP A 38 -4.46 2.55 4.08
CA ASP A 38 -5.20 2.67 2.84
C ASP A 38 -4.48 3.54 1.80
N HIS A 39 -4.56 3.16 0.53
CA HIS A 39 -3.94 3.90 -0.58
C HIS A 39 -4.46 5.33 -0.69
N ASP A 40 -3.59 6.30 -0.43
CA ASP A 40 -3.83 7.75 -0.57
C ASP A 40 -5.08 8.26 0.18
N GLU A 41 -5.52 7.53 1.24
CA GLU A 41 -6.76 7.80 1.98
C GLU A 41 -6.59 7.64 3.49
N LEU A 42 -7.27 8.49 4.26
CA LEU A 42 -7.19 8.54 5.72
C LEU A 42 -8.53 8.31 6.42
N SER A 43 -9.64 8.31 5.68
CA SER A 43 -10.98 8.33 6.26
C SER A 43 -11.35 7.07 7.05
N GLY A 44 -10.68 5.93 6.80
CA GLY A 44 -10.87 4.67 7.54
C GLY A 44 -10.19 4.63 8.92
N LEU A 45 -9.26 5.57 9.20
CA LEU A 45 -8.41 5.53 10.39
C LEU A 45 -9.18 5.65 11.71
N ALA A 46 -10.19 6.51 11.75
CA ALA A 46 -10.98 6.74 12.97
C ALA A 46 -11.74 5.47 13.38
N GLU A 47 -12.44 4.84 12.44
CA GLU A 47 -13.18 3.60 12.65
C GLU A 47 -12.27 2.45 13.10
N ALA A 48 -11.14 2.25 12.43
CA ALA A 48 -10.18 1.21 12.80
C ALA A 48 -9.58 1.44 14.20
N ARG A 49 -9.25 2.70 14.54
CA ARG A 49 -8.73 3.10 15.84
C ARG A 49 -9.70 2.77 16.96
N GLU A 50 -10.97 3.17 16.83
CA GLU A 50 -11.99 2.92 17.85
C GLU A 50 -12.10 1.44 18.19
N VAL A 51 -12.12 0.58 17.18
CA VAL A 51 -12.19 -0.87 17.38
C VAL A 51 -10.91 -1.40 18.01
N CYS A 52 -9.73 -1.00 17.54
CA CYS A 52 -8.45 -1.41 18.12
C CYS A 52 -8.35 -1.06 19.61
N GLU A 53 -8.70 0.18 19.96
CA GLU A 53 -8.67 0.65 21.35
C GLU A 53 -9.65 -0.14 22.24
N SER A 54 -10.86 -0.45 21.75
CA SER A 54 -11.83 -1.27 22.47
C SER A 54 -11.37 -2.71 22.73
N LEU A 55 -10.46 -3.22 21.89
CA LEU A 55 -9.92 -4.58 21.96
C LEU A 55 -8.52 -4.64 22.59
N GLY A 56 -7.95 -3.50 23.00
CA GLY A 56 -6.60 -3.43 23.57
C GLY A 56 -5.47 -3.62 22.56
N VAL A 57 -5.74 -3.43 21.26
CA VAL A 57 -4.74 -3.41 20.20
C VAL A 57 -4.18 -1.99 20.08
N ARG A 58 -2.86 -1.83 20.11
CA ARG A 58 -2.22 -0.55 19.83
C ARG A 58 -2.38 -0.19 18.36
N PHE A 59 -3.05 0.91 18.07
CA PHE A 59 -3.29 1.38 16.70
C PHE A 59 -2.27 2.43 16.27
N VAL A 60 -1.80 2.31 15.04
CA VAL A 60 -0.90 3.26 14.37
C VAL A 60 -1.63 3.86 13.17
N SER A 61 -1.78 5.18 13.14
CA SER A 61 -2.31 5.87 11.96
C SER A 61 -1.32 5.78 10.83
N GLY A 62 -1.75 5.26 9.69
CA GLY A 62 -0.91 5.13 8.52
C GLY A 62 -1.60 5.52 7.22
N VAL A 63 -0.83 5.52 6.16
CA VAL A 63 -1.28 5.70 4.77
C VAL A 63 -0.25 5.10 3.83
N GLU A 64 -0.66 4.51 2.72
CA GLU A 64 0.25 4.12 1.65
C GLU A 64 0.14 5.12 0.50
N ILE A 65 1.19 5.92 0.29
CA ILE A 65 1.23 6.99 -0.71
C ILE A 65 1.78 6.46 -2.02
N SER A 66 1.04 6.70 -3.12
CA SER A 66 1.49 6.39 -4.47
C SER A 66 2.52 7.40 -4.95
N VAL A 67 3.65 6.91 -5.45
CA VAL A 67 4.82 7.72 -5.86
C VAL A 67 5.28 7.31 -7.26
N THR A 68 5.65 8.29 -8.08
CA THR A 68 6.41 8.07 -9.31
C THR A 68 7.88 8.39 -9.06
N TRP A 69 8.76 7.44 -9.34
CA TRP A 69 10.20 7.59 -9.27
C TRP A 69 10.84 7.07 -10.56
N GLY A 70 11.37 7.97 -11.38
CA GLY A 70 11.75 7.64 -12.75
C GLY A 70 10.54 7.12 -13.55
N GLU A 71 10.64 5.91 -14.10
CA GLU A 71 9.56 5.23 -14.83
C GLU A 71 8.74 4.28 -13.93
N GLU A 72 9.13 4.14 -12.65
CA GLU A 72 8.53 3.19 -11.73
C GLU A 72 7.43 3.83 -10.87
N THR A 73 6.40 3.05 -10.58
CA THR A 73 5.44 3.37 -9.52
C THR A 73 5.90 2.69 -8.24
N LEU A 74 6.23 3.48 -7.24
CA LEU A 74 6.58 3.03 -5.90
C LEU A 74 5.46 3.38 -4.93
N HIS A 75 5.49 2.74 -3.76
CA HIS A 75 4.63 3.10 -2.64
C HIS A 75 5.49 3.45 -1.42
N ILE A 76 5.09 4.51 -0.73
CA ILE A 76 5.70 4.94 0.53
C ILE A 76 4.64 4.89 1.61
N VAL A 77 4.84 4.02 2.60
CA VAL A 77 3.97 3.95 3.77
C VAL A 77 4.42 5.02 4.76
N GLY A 78 3.48 5.87 5.17
CA GLY A 78 3.61 6.77 6.31
C GLY A 78 3.02 6.10 7.55
N LEU A 79 3.79 5.96 8.61
CA LEU A 79 3.34 5.40 9.88
C LEU A 79 3.36 6.47 10.98
N ASN A 80 2.49 6.32 11.98
CA ASN A 80 2.35 7.22 13.12
C ASN A 80 2.15 8.70 12.72
N ILE A 81 1.47 8.91 11.62
CA ILE A 81 1.15 10.26 11.10
C ILE A 81 0.04 10.92 11.93
N ASN A 82 0.05 12.26 11.96
CA ASN A 82 -1.12 13.03 12.31
C ASN A 82 -2.05 13.17 11.07
N PRO A 83 -3.18 12.44 11.01
CA PRO A 83 -4.05 12.43 9.83
C PRO A 83 -4.76 13.76 9.57
N GLN A 84 -4.73 14.67 10.53
CA GLN A 84 -5.33 16.01 10.42
C GLN A 84 -4.31 17.07 9.95
N HIS A 85 -3.04 16.71 9.75
CA HIS A 85 -2.03 17.66 9.30
C HIS A 85 -2.36 18.16 7.88
N PRO A 86 -2.39 19.50 7.65
CA PRO A 86 -2.84 20.06 6.36
C PRO A 86 -2.01 19.59 5.16
N SER A 87 -0.72 19.43 5.32
CA SER A 87 0.19 19.04 4.24
C SER A 87 -0.17 17.66 3.66
N ILE A 88 -0.30 16.65 4.51
CA ILE A 88 -0.63 15.30 4.06
C ILE A 88 -2.06 15.25 3.49
N ALA A 89 -3.02 15.94 4.13
CA ALA A 89 -4.40 15.99 3.65
C ALA A 89 -4.52 16.62 2.25
N ALA A 90 -3.81 17.73 2.01
CA ALA A 90 -3.76 18.41 0.71
C ALA A 90 -3.05 17.56 -0.35
N GLY A 91 -1.90 16.97 -0.01
CA GLY A 91 -1.13 16.11 -0.91
C GLY A 91 -1.92 14.90 -1.38
N LEU A 92 -2.55 14.18 -0.45
CA LEU A 92 -3.41 13.03 -0.77
C LEU A 92 -4.64 13.46 -1.60
N GLY A 93 -5.21 14.65 -1.36
CA GLY A 93 -6.29 15.20 -2.17
C GLY A 93 -5.92 15.37 -3.64
N LEU A 94 -4.69 15.81 -3.93
CA LEU A 94 -4.17 15.92 -5.30
C LEU A 94 -4.04 14.53 -5.95
N ILE A 95 -3.51 13.56 -5.22
CA ILE A 95 -3.37 12.18 -5.73
C ILE A 95 -4.75 11.58 -6.02
N ARG A 96 -5.74 11.72 -5.12
CA ARG A 96 -7.10 11.20 -5.33
C ARG A 96 -7.77 11.77 -6.58
N LYS A 97 -7.61 13.08 -6.83
CA LYS A 97 -8.09 13.69 -8.08
C LYS A 97 -7.45 13.02 -9.30
N GLY A 98 -6.15 12.81 -9.29
CA GLY A 98 -5.43 12.10 -10.35
C GLY A 98 -5.90 10.65 -10.54
N ARG A 99 -6.23 9.93 -9.45
CA ARG A 99 -6.82 8.57 -9.52
C ARG A 99 -8.14 8.55 -10.29
N GLY A 100 -9.04 9.49 -10.00
CA GLY A 100 -10.31 9.59 -10.70
C GLY A 100 -10.14 9.82 -12.21
N GLU A 101 -9.23 10.71 -12.61
CA GLU A 101 -8.90 10.94 -14.02
C GLU A 101 -8.26 9.71 -14.69
N ARG A 102 -7.38 9.02 -13.99
CA ARG A 102 -6.78 7.77 -14.46
C ARG A 102 -7.81 6.67 -14.64
N ALA A 103 -8.76 6.52 -13.73
CA ALA A 103 -9.82 5.51 -13.81
C ALA A 103 -10.68 5.69 -15.09
N LYS A 104 -11.04 6.94 -15.44
CA LYS A 104 -11.74 7.24 -16.68
C LYS A 104 -10.94 6.78 -17.90
N ARG A 105 -9.64 7.11 -17.95
CA ARG A 105 -8.76 6.70 -19.05
C ARG A 105 -8.59 5.17 -19.15
N ILE A 106 -8.53 4.45 -18.01
CA ILE A 106 -8.50 2.99 -17.99
C ILE A 106 -9.77 2.43 -18.65
N ALA A 107 -10.94 2.96 -18.27
CA ALA A 107 -12.21 2.53 -18.84
C ALA A 107 -12.26 2.77 -20.35
N GLU A 108 -11.89 3.95 -20.82
CA GLU A 108 -11.82 4.27 -22.25
C GLU A 108 -10.92 3.31 -23.04
N GLN A 109 -9.80 2.87 -22.46
CA GLN A 109 -8.91 1.91 -23.11
C GLN A 109 -9.50 0.49 -23.12
N LEU A 110 -10.21 0.09 -22.06
CA LEU A 110 -10.91 -1.19 -22.01
C LEU A 110 -12.11 -1.21 -22.96
N ASP A 111 -12.86 -0.11 -23.07
CA ASP A 111 -13.96 0.05 -24.04
C ASP A 111 -13.45 -0.12 -25.49
N LYS A 112 -12.31 0.50 -25.82
CA LYS A 112 -11.64 0.30 -27.13
C LYS A 112 -11.22 -1.15 -27.38
N ALA A 113 -10.98 -1.91 -26.31
CA ALA A 113 -10.68 -3.34 -26.38
C ALA A 113 -11.93 -4.23 -26.38
N GLY A 114 -13.14 -3.63 -26.50
CA GLY A 114 -14.41 -4.34 -26.53
C GLY A 114 -14.96 -4.77 -25.17
N ILE A 115 -14.49 -4.13 -24.09
CA ILE A 115 -14.96 -4.41 -22.73
C ILE A 115 -15.64 -3.17 -22.17
N GLU A 116 -16.93 -3.06 -22.41
CA GLU A 116 -17.74 -1.88 -22.09
C GLU A 116 -18.24 -1.85 -20.63
N GLY A 117 -18.57 -0.63 -20.14
CA GLY A 117 -19.18 -0.41 -18.84
C GLY A 117 -18.22 -0.61 -17.66
N THR A 118 -16.92 -0.60 -17.92
CA THR A 118 -15.90 -0.96 -16.92
C THR A 118 -15.75 0.08 -15.82
N LEU A 119 -15.96 1.38 -16.10
CA LEU A 119 -15.89 2.42 -15.06
C LEU A 119 -17.01 2.24 -14.02
N ALA A 120 -18.25 2.17 -14.48
CA ALA A 120 -19.41 1.97 -13.59
C ALA A 120 -19.31 0.61 -12.86
N GLY A 121 -18.80 -0.41 -13.52
CA GLY A 121 -18.53 -1.72 -12.93
C GLY A 121 -17.49 -1.66 -11.82
N ALA A 122 -16.36 -1.01 -12.05
CA ALA A 122 -15.30 -0.84 -11.05
C ALA A 122 -15.74 0.03 -9.86
N GLN A 123 -16.52 1.09 -10.12
CA GLN A 123 -17.07 1.97 -9.08
C GLN A 123 -17.94 1.23 -8.06
N ARG A 124 -18.60 0.13 -8.40
CA ARG A 124 -19.39 -0.68 -7.45
C ARG A 124 -18.53 -1.33 -6.35
N TYR A 125 -17.25 -1.49 -6.59
CA TYR A 125 -16.28 -2.04 -5.63
C TYR A 125 -15.54 -0.98 -4.81
N ALA A 126 -15.67 0.29 -5.16
CA ALA A 126 -14.99 1.40 -4.48
C ALA A 126 -15.97 2.14 -3.57
N SER A 127 -15.69 2.21 -2.26
CA SER A 127 -16.47 3.01 -1.31
C SER A 127 -16.38 4.50 -1.64
N ASN A 128 -15.21 4.95 -2.16
CA ASN A 128 -14.98 6.31 -2.61
C ASN A 128 -14.79 6.31 -4.14
N PRO A 129 -15.69 6.92 -4.91
CA PRO A 129 -15.57 6.99 -6.38
C PRO A 129 -14.29 7.67 -6.89
N GLN A 130 -13.63 8.48 -6.07
CA GLN A 130 -12.34 9.11 -6.39
C GLN A 130 -11.15 8.15 -6.23
N LEU A 131 -11.36 7.00 -5.61
CA LEU A 131 -10.32 6.01 -5.30
C LEU A 131 -10.44 4.73 -6.14
N VAL A 132 -11.08 4.81 -7.30
CA VAL A 132 -11.16 3.66 -8.20
C VAL A 132 -9.76 3.25 -8.65
N SER A 133 -9.29 2.10 -8.15
CA SER A 133 -7.98 1.51 -8.44
C SER A 133 -8.08 0.42 -9.52
N ARG A 134 -6.92 -0.04 -10.01
CA ARG A 134 -6.86 -1.20 -10.91
C ARG A 134 -7.45 -2.47 -10.29
N ALA A 135 -7.39 -2.63 -8.96
CA ALA A 135 -7.98 -3.76 -8.27
C ALA A 135 -9.51 -3.80 -8.45
N HIS A 136 -10.18 -2.65 -8.39
CA HIS A 136 -11.62 -2.55 -8.63
C HIS A 136 -12.00 -2.96 -10.07
N PHE A 137 -11.24 -2.50 -11.07
CA PHE A 137 -11.41 -2.99 -12.45
C PHE A 137 -11.15 -4.50 -12.53
N ALA A 138 -10.13 -5.01 -11.84
CA ALA A 138 -9.83 -6.43 -11.86
C ALA A 138 -10.97 -7.27 -11.28
N ARG A 139 -11.57 -6.86 -10.16
CA ARG A 139 -12.73 -7.52 -9.56
C ARG A 139 -13.93 -7.53 -10.50
N PHE A 140 -14.24 -6.38 -11.13
CA PHE A 140 -15.30 -6.31 -12.13
C PHE A 140 -15.05 -7.23 -13.32
N LEU A 141 -13.85 -7.28 -13.86
CA LEU A 141 -13.50 -8.13 -14.99
C LEU A 141 -13.56 -9.64 -14.63
N VAL A 142 -13.26 -10.01 -13.39
CA VAL A 142 -13.47 -11.38 -12.88
C VAL A 142 -14.95 -11.70 -12.80
N GLU A 143 -15.76 -10.81 -12.20
CA GLU A 143 -17.23 -10.96 -12.13
C GLU A 143 -17.85 -11.15 -13.52
N ARG A 144 -17.35 -10.42 -14.54
CA ARG A 144 -17.81 -10.53 -15.92
C ARG A 144 -17.21 -11.72 -16.69
N GLY A 145 -16.41 -12.56 -16.04
CA GLY A 145 -15.84 -13.77 -16.65
C GLY A 145 -14.68 -13.55 -17.62
N HIS A 146 -14.08 -12.34 -17.65
CA HIS A 146 -12.93 -12.06 -18.51
C HIS A 146 -11.66 -12.78 -18.08
N ALA A 147 -11.56 -13.19 -16.81
CA ALA A 147 -10.48 -14.02 -16.27
C ALA A 147 -10.94 -14.74 -14.99
N LYS A 148 -10.19 -15.78 -14.60
CA LYS A 148 -10.53 -16.63 -13.44
C LYS A 148 -10.27 -15.97 -12.07
N ASN A 149 -9.37 -15.00 -12.00
CA ASN A 149 -9.00 -14.28 -10.78
C ASN A 149 -8.35 -12.92 -11.13
N THR A 150 -8.18 -12.08 -10.12
CA THR A 150 -7.61 -10.72 -10.27
C THR A 150 -6.19 -10.74 -10.84
N GLN A 151 -5.33 -11.67 -10.43
CA GLN A 151 -3.96 -11.81 -10.97
C GLN A 151 -3.97 -12.04 -12.49
N ALA A 152 -4.88 -12.89 -12.98
CA ALA A 152 -5.02 -13.16 -14.41
C ALA A 152 -5.52 -11.91 -15.16
N VAL A 153 -6.41 -11.12 -14.54
CA VAL A 153 -6.84 -9.82 -15.09
C VAL A 153 -5.66 -8.87 -15.21
N PHE A 154 -4.87 -8.70 -14.15
CA PHE A 154 -3.68 -7.81 -14.21
C PHE A 154 -2.76 -8.19 -15.37
N LYS A 155 -2.39 -9.45 -15.48
CA LYS A 155 -1.51 -9.94 -16.56
C LYS A 155 -2.09 -9.73 -17.96
N ARG A 156 -3.40 -9.83 -18.12
CA ARG A 156 -4.06 -9.76 -19.43
C ARG A 156 -4.43 -8.35 -19.85
N TYR A 157 -4.76 -7.46 -18.87
CA TYR A 157 -5.41 -6.19 -19.19
C TYR A 157 -4.77 -4.94 -18.55
N LEU A 158 -4.10 -5.02 -17.38
CA LEU A 158 -3.87 -3.85 -16.52
C LEU A 158 -2.40 -3.52 -16.23
N ILE A 159 -1.45 -4.33 -16.69
CA ILE A 159 0.00 -4.04 -16.59
C ILE A 159 0.52 -3.37 -17.87
N ALA A 160 1.76 -2.86 -17.83
CA ALA A 160 2.41 -2.22 -18.97
C ALA A 160 2.29 -3.05 -20.26
N GLY A 161 1.97 -2.40 -21.38
CA GLY A 161 1.76 -3.03 -22.68
C GLY A 161 0.42 -3.76 -22.83
N LYS A 162 -0.52 -3.63 -21.88
CA LYS A 162 -1.85 -4.25 -21.95
C LYS A 162 -2.94 -3.19 -22.16
N PRO A 163 -4.13 -3.59 -22.70
CA PRO A 163 -5.15 -2.65 -23.16
C PRO A 163 -5.61 -1.62 -22.13
N GLY A 164 -5.80 -2.02 -20.88
CA GLY A 164 -6.24 -1.13 -19.80
C GLY A 164 -5.09 -0.48 -19.01
N PHE A 165 -3.84 -0.59 -19.48
CA PHE A 165 -2.74 0.13 -18.84
C PHE A 165 -2.76 1.61 -19.20
N VAL A 166 -2.69 2.46 -18.20
CA VAL A 166 -2.63 3.92 -18.35
C VAL A 166 -1.50 4.44 -17.48
N GLU A 167 -0.52 5.05 -18.11
CA GLU A 167 0.53 5.80 -17.42
C GLU A 167 -0.06 6.94 -16.59
N HIS A 168 0.52 7.16 -15.43
CA HIS A 168 0.09 8.22 -14.53
C HIS A 168 1.27 8.71 -13.69
N GLN A 169 1.36 10.02 -13.54
CA GLN A 169 2.31 10.66 -12.64
C GLN A 169 1.66 10.86 -11.26
N TRP A 170 2.22 10.20 -10.27
CA TRP A 170 1.86 10.34 -8.86
C TRP A 170 2.68 11.45 -8.18
N ALA A 171 2.63 11.53 -6.87
CA ALA A 171 3.57 12.36 -6.13
C ALA A 171 5.03 11.95 -6.42
N SER A 172 5.97 12.89 -6.29
CA SER A 172 7.39 12.54 -6.27
C SER A 172 7.77 11.87 -4.93
N LEU A 173 8.90 11.15 -4.91
CA LEU A 173 9.44 10.58 -3.68
C LEU A 173 9.65 11.65 -2.60
N ALA A 174 10.23 12.80 -3.00
CA ALA A 174 10.46 13.94 -2.11
C ALA A 174 9.16 14.49 -1.52
N GLN A 175 8.09 14.61 -2.32
CA GLN A 175 6.79 15.08 -1.82
C GLN A 175 6.20 14.11 -0.78
N ALA A 176 6.21 12.79 -1.06
CA ALA A 176 5.65 11.80 -0.14
C ALA A 176 6.41 11.77 1.19
N VAL A 177 7.75 11.77 1.16
CA VAL A 177 8.58 11.80 2.37
C VAL A 177 8.32 13.09 3.17
N ASN A 178 8.29 14.24 2.50
CA ASN A 178 8.04 15.53 3.16
C ASN A 178 6.65 15.60 3.82
N TRP A 179 5.60 15.13 3.15
CA TRP A 179 4.24 15.14 3.74
C TRP A 179 4.14 14.26 4.97
N ILE A 180 4.84 13.11 4.98
CA ILE A 180 4.88 12.21 6.12
C ILE A 180 5.66 12.84 7.27
N ASP A 181 6.82 13.44 6.99
CA ASP A 181 7.66 14.10 8.00
C ASP A 181 6.93 15.29 8.64
N GLU A 182 6.34 16.19 7.84
CA GLU A 182 5.55 17.31 8.32
C GLU A 182 4.35 16.85 9.18
N ALA A 183 3.76 15.68 8.87
CA ALA A 183 2.71 15.08 9.69
C ALA A 183 3.23 14.37 10.94
N GLY A 184 4.53 14.47 11.26
CA GLY A 184 5.19 13.85 12.42
C GLY A 184 5.31 12.33 12.32
N GLY A 185 5.21 11.79 11.11
CA GLY A 185 5.25 10.36 10.85
C GLY A 185 6.63 9.82 10.49
N VAL A 186 6.67 8.53 10.24
CA VAL A 186 7.84 7.77 9.81
C VAL A 186 7.60 7.23 8.40
N SER A 187 8.46 7.58 7.44
CA SER A 187 8.37 7.10 6.07
C SER A 187 9.03 5.74 5.90
N VAL A 188 8.37 4.86 5.14
CA VAL A 188 8.77 3.46 4.90
C VAL A 188 8.65 3.14 3.41
N ILE A 189 9.70 2.65 2.76
CA ILE A 189 9.57 2.07 1.41
C ILE A 189 8.75 0.77 1.53
N ALA A 190 7.58 0.73 0.88
CA ALA A 190 6.68 -0.41 0.92
C ALA A 190 7.15 -1.53 -0.03
N HIS A 191 6.97 -2.78 0.37
CA HIS A 191 7.20 -4.02 -0.41
C HIS A 191 8.26 -3.92 -1.54
N PRO A 192 9.51 -3.52 -1.24
CA PRO A 192 10.50 -3.18 -2.25
C PRO A 192 10.89 -4.36 -3.16
N GLY A 193 10.64 -5.59 -2.75
CA GLY A 193 10.86 -6.79 -3.56
C GLY A 193 9.89 -6.94 -4.74
N ARG A 194 8.83 -6.13 -4.82
CA ARG A 194 7.90 -6.10 -5.97
C ARG A 194 8.42 -5.27 -7.13
N TYR A 195 9.35 -4.34 -6.87
CA TYR A 195 9.89 -3.47 -7.91
C TYR A 195 10.97 -4.16 -8.71
N GLN A 196 10.86 -4.14 -10.04
CA GLN A 196 11.83 -4.79 -10.93
C GLN A 196 13.03 -3.88 -11.21
N LEU A 197 13.62 -3.34 -10.15
CA LEU A 197 14.78 -2.46 -10.24
C LEU A 197 16.08 -3.24 -10.42
N SER A 198 16.93 -2.78 -11.34
CA SER A 198 18.31 -3.25 -11.41
C SER A 198 19.04 -2.97 -10.08
N PRO A 199 20.13 -3.69 -9.77
CA PRO A 199 20.91 -3.41 -8.56
C PRO A 199 21.32 -1.94 -8.43
N THR A 200 21.75 -1.30 -9.51
CA THR A 200 22.14 0.11 -9.54
C THR A 200 20.96 1.05 -9.23
N LEU A 201 19.79 0.82 -9.83
CA LEU A 201 18.61 1.62 -9.56
C LEU A 201 18.10 1.44 -8.13
N ARG A 202 18.19 0.23 -7.59
CA ARG A 202 17.87 -0.06 -6.19
C ARG A 202 18.73 0.74 -5.22
N GLU A 203 20.06 0.71 -5.44
CA GLU A 203 21.02 1.47 -4.63
C GLU A 203 20.72 2.98 -4.71
N ARG A 204 20.45 3.48 -5.91
CA ARG A 204 20.08 4.88 -6.13
C ARG A 204 18.79 5.26 -5.39
N LEU A 205 17.74 4.43 -5.47
CA LEU A 205 16.48 4.66 -4.76
C LEU A 205 16.71 4.75 -3.24
N LEU A 206 17.46 3.81 -2.68
CA LEU A 206 17.71 3.76 -1.25
C LEU A 206 18.55 4.96 -0.78
N ALA A 207 19.58 5.35 -1.55
CA ALA A 207 20.37 6.53 -1.24
C ALA A 207 19.54 7.81 -1.29
N GLU A 208 18.78 8.04 -2.37
CA GLU A 208 17.89 9.19 -2.52
C GLU A 208 16.82 9.25 -1.41
N PHE A 209 16.24 8.10 -1.05
CA PHE A 209 15.27 8.02 0.04
C PHE A 209 15.89 8.43 1.39
N CYS A 210 17.11 7.96 1.69
CA CYS A 210 17.84 8.36 2.90
C CYS A 210 18.19 9.86 2.88
N ASP A 211 18.66 10.39 1.75
CA ASP A 211 19.02 11.80 1.60
C ASP A 211 17.80 12.73 1.80
N LEU A 212 16.60 12.24 1.46
CA LEU A 212 15.33 12.94 1.69
C LEU A 212 14.82 12.81 3.14
N GLY A 213 15.52 12.09 4.03
CA GLY A 213 15.10 11.85 5.41
C GLY A 213 14.27 10.59 5.61
N GLY A 214 14.19 9.73 4.61
CA GLY A 214 13.49 8.44 4.72
C GLY A 214 14.12 7.54 5.79
N THR A 215 13.29 6.85 6.58
CA THR A 215 13.72 6.26 7.85
C THR A 215 13.61 4.74 7.91
N ALA A 216 12.77 4.11 7.10
CA ALA A 216 12.53 2.67 7.20
C ALA A 216 12.23 2.02 5.85
N ILE A 217 12.29 0.69 5.83
CA ILE A 217 11.98 -0.14 4.66
C ILE A 217 11.23 -1.40 5.12
N GLU A 218 10.25 -1.85 4.36
CA GLU A 218 9.63 -3.16 4.61
C GLU A 218 10.62 -4.28 4.29
N VAL A 219 10.94 -5.04 5.32
CA VAL A 219 11.78 -6.24 5.20
C VAL A 219 10.91 -7.47 5.09
N VAL A 220 9.91 -7.59 5.96
CA VAL A 220 8.95 -8.69 5.97
C VAL A 220 7.60 -8.18 5.50
N THR A 221 7.14 -8.67 4.36
CA THR A 221 5.82 -8.36 3.82
C THR A 221 5.21 -9.58 3.15
N GLY A 222 3.90 -9.59 3.00
CA GLY A 222 3.16 -10.70 2.42
C GLY A 222 3.60 -11.07 1.00
N SER A 223 4.14 -10.13 0.26
CA SER A 223 4.59 -10.33 -1.13
C SER A 223 6.07 -10.73 -1.28
N HIS A 224 6.86 -10.68 -0.19
CA HIS A 224 8.26 -11.08 -0.23
C HIS A 224 8.44 -12.59 -0.02
N THR A 225 9.44 -13.16 -0.70
CA THR A 225 9.93 -14.51 -0.41
C THR A 225 10.88 -14.53 0.79
N VAL A 226 11.16 -15.71 1.33
CA VAL A 226 12.11 -15.87 2.46
C VAL A 226 13.50 -15.32 2.11
N ASP A 227 13.96 -15.52 0.88
CA ASP A 227 15.24 -14.97 0.41
C ASP A 227 15.23 -13.44 0.37
N GLN A 228 14.09 -12.85 0.01
CA GLN A 228 13.92 -11.40 -0.01
C GLN A 228 13.98 -10.79 1.39
N TYR A 229 13.52 -11.48 2.43
CA TYR A 229 13.69 -11.01 3.83
C TYR A 229 15.17 -10.77 4.17
N ALA A 230 16.03 -11.73 3.80
CA ALA A 230 17.46 -11.61 4.02
C ALA A 230 18.10 -10.49 3.15
N ILE A 231 17.66 -10.36 1.90
CA ILE A 231 18.14 -9.32 0.97
C ILE A 231 17.81 -7.94 1.50
N TRP A 232 16.53 -7.68 1.82
CA TRP A 232 16.08 -6.38 2.29
C TRP A 232 16.56 -6.07 3.72
N GLY A 233 16.75 -7.09 4.56
CA GLY A 233 17.43 -6.94 5.85
C GLY A 233 18.88 -6.46 5.72
N ARG A 234 19.63 -6.97 4.74
CA ARG A 234 21.01 -6.46 4.44
C ARG A 234 20.97 -5.02 3.93
N HIS A 235 20.02 -4.67 3.06
CA HIS A 235 19.87 -3.29 2.62
C HIS A 235 19.51 -2.36 3.78
N ALA A 236 18.57 -2.74 4.64
CA ALA A 236 18.21 -1.98 5.83
C ALA A 236 19.46 -1.67 6.69
N LYS A 237 20.26 -2.69 7.02
CA LYS A 237 21.52 -2.52 7.78
C LYS A 237 22.51 -1.59 7.08
N ARG A 238 22.72 -1.78 5.76
CA ARG A 238 23.69 -1.03 4.99
C ARG A 238 23.37 0.45 4.88
N PHE A 239 22.08 0.80 4.74
CA PHE A 239 21.61 2.17 4.61
C PHE A 239 21.19 2.80 5.95
N GLY A 240 21.34 2.08 7.06
CA GLY A 240 20.93 2.58 8.38
C GLY A 240 19.41 2.72 8.55
N LEU A 241 18.63 2.06 7.69
CA LEU A 241 17.18 2.08 7.73
C LEU A 241 16.64 1.12 8.79
N LYS A 242 15.54 1.53 9.46
CA LYS A 242 14.77 0.65 10.34
C LYS A 242 13.99 -0.37 9.50
N ALA A 243 13.67 -1.51 10.10
CA ALA A 243 12.91 -2.57 9.45
C ALA A 243 11.43 -2.48 9.81
N SER A 244 10.58 -2.42 8.79
CA SER A 244 9.13 -2.55 8.92
C SER A 244 8.66 -3.95 8.54
N ALA A 245 7.45 -4.30 9.02
CA ALA A 245 6.73 -5.50 8.66
C ALA A 245 5.25 -5.23 8.48
N GLY A 246 4.66 -5.72 7.39
CA GLY A 246 3.24 -5.57 7.08
C GLY A 246 2.78 -6.62 6.09
N SER A 247 1.55 -7.13 6.27
CA SER A 247 1.01 -8.18 5.41
C SER A 247 0.66 -7.71 4.01
N ASP A 248 0.43 -6.41 3.83
CA ASP A 248 -0.16 -5.83 2.62
C ASP A 248 -1.52 -6.50 2.31
N PHE A 249 -2.30 -6.69 3.39
CA PHE A 249 -3.54 -7.45 3.34
C PHE A 249 -4.66 -6.64 2.69
N HIS A 250 -5.24 -7.18 1.63
CA HIS A 250 -6.39 -6.63 0.91
C HIS A 250 -7.66 -7.48 1.10
N GLY A 251 -7.49 -8.74 1.53
CA GLY A 251 -8.61 -9.66 1.78
C GLY A 251 -8.20 -11.13 1.77
N PRO A 252 -9.03 -12.04 2.34
CA PRO A 252 -8.67 -13.45 2.53
C PRO A 252 -8.36 -14.23 1.26
N GLN A 253 -8.86 -13.76 0.10
CA GLN A 253 -8.68 -14.43 -1.20
C GLN A 253 -7.75 -13.66 -2.15
N GLU A 254 -7.32 -12.48 -1.75
CA GLU A 254 -6.51 -11.58 -2.59
C GLU A 254 -5.09 -11.41 -2.07
N SER A 255 -4.85 -11.68 -0.79
CA SER A 255 -3.55 -11.52 -0.13
C SER A 255 -2.78 -12.83 -0.07
N TYR A 256 -1.44 -12.76 -0.15
CA TYR A 256 -0.57 -13.92 -0.02
C TYR A 256 -0.50 -14.43 1.43
N LEU A 257 -0.50 -13.51 2.39
CA LEU A 257 -0.53 -13.82 3.83
C LEU A 257 -1.71 -13.11 4.48
N ASP A 258 -2.27 -13.75 5.48
CA ASP A 258 -3.29 -13.14 6.34
C ASP A 258 -2.64 -12.19 7.36
N ILE A 259 -3.41 -11.27 7.89
CA ILE A 259 -3.00 -10.40 9.02
C ILE A 259 -2.50 -11.28 10.17
N GLY A 260 -1.42 -10.87 10.84
CA GLY A 260 -0.85 -11.60 11.95
C GLY A 260 -0.14 -12.92 11.59
N ARG A 261 0.09 -13.18 10.30
CA ARG A 261 0.80 -14.38 9.83
C ARG A 261 2.22 -14.09 9.34
N LEU A 262 2.72 -12.92 9.65
CA LEU A 262 4.09 -12.54 9.29
C LEU A 262 5.13 -13.28 10.13
N PRO A 263 6.22 -13.77 9.52
CA PRO A 263 7.36 -14.28 10.26
C PRO A 263 8.09 -13.15 11.01
N ASN A 264 8.91 -13.50 11.97
CA ASN A 264 9.73 -12.54 12.69
C ASN A 264 10.72 -11.84 11.76
N LEU A 265 11.09 -10.60 12.11
CA LEU A 265 12.19 -9.90 11.42
C LEU A 265 13.49 -10.71 11.54
N PRO A 266 14.34 -10.71 10.50
CA PRO A 266 15.71 -11.21 10.60
C PRO A 266 16.49 -10.56 11.77
N GLU A 267 17.36 -11.33 12.38
CA GLU A 267 18.14 -10.88 13.57
C GLU A 267 18.99 -9.64 13.29
N GLY A 268 19.15 -8.81 14.31
CA GLY A 268 20.01 -7.63 14.32
C GLY A 268 19.47 -6.48 13.44
N LEU A 269 18.18 -6.45 13.14
CA LEU A 269 17.48 -5.30 12.58
C LEU A 269 16.85 -4.47 13.70
N ILE A 270 16.74 -3.18 13.47
CA ILE A 270 16.06 -2.25 14.37
C ILE A 270 14.61 -2.12 13.89
N PRO A 271 13.61 -2.57 14.65
CA PRO A 271 12.22 -2.43 14.25
C PRO A 271 11.78 -0.96 14.19
N VAL A 272 10.98 -0.62 13.16
CA VAL A 272 10.47 0.75 12.98
C VAL A 272 9.55 1.17 14.12
N TRP A 273 8.82 0.25 14.72
CA TRP A 273 7.90 0.51 15.83
C TRP A 273 8.57 0.85 17.17
N ASN A 274 9.89 0.80 17.24
CA ASN A 274 10.63 1.38 18.35
C ASN A 274 10.70 2.93 18.27
N SER A 275 10.15 3.51 17.21
CA SER A 275 10.20 4.96 16.94
C SER A 275 8.91 5.69 17.32
N PHE A 276 7.84 4.98 17.72
CA PHE A 276 6.54 5.55 18.02
C PHE A 276 5.77 4.75 19.07
#